data_1e0cb0d45706996233f4e41be8054beb
#
_entry.id   1e0cb0d45706996233f4e41be8054beb
#
_cell.length_a   1.000
_cell.length_b   1.000
_cell.length_c   1.000
_cell.angle_alpha   90.00
_cell.angle_beta   90.00
_cell.angle_gamma   90.00
#
_symmetry.space_group_name_H-M   'P 1'
#
loop_
_entity.id
_entity.type
_entity.pdbx_description
1 polymer ?
#
loop_
_entity_poly.entity_id
_entity_poly.type
_entity_poly.pdbx_seq_one_letter_code
_entity_poly.pdbx_strand_id
1 'polypeptide(L)'
;MNPTVSIIVPVYNAEKTLKRCVDSILGQEYEDLELILVDDGSTDGSGPLCDAFGNQDSRVRVLHKENGGVSDSRNMGLKLARGKWLQFADSDDWVTADATRLMVRKAEADSCDMVVADFYRVIGDRVSHKGDIEEDQVLSREEYAAYMMENPSDYYYGVLWNKLYRRELVERYGLRMNTEISWCEDFLFNLEYIRRAERFGALRTPVYYYVKTKGSLVSQSMSISKVVKTKLTMFEYYNNFYKHVLDEEDYEKNRVQMYRFLLDVAGDGFLFPAGHSAPRKLGEERGLVVREAIGEDGVLMEAYRNRKLLEHYLAPAAFKYDLSMAELSVLMYINGKERILSRKKLADLTDLSISSLLAALQKLTAKKLVTAREEPRKKGEERQIRIAALPAANAVLADLKRAEQDFYEARFQGFTKDELKTYCDLEETVKRNIRRVLQ
;
A
#
# COMPACT_ATOMS: atom_id res chain seq x y z
N MET A 1 -13.17 36.19 1.27
CA MET A 1 -11.79 35.60 1.26
C MET A 1 -11.85 34.27 0.56
N ASN A 2 -10.76 33.81 -0.06
CA ASN A 2 -10.73 32.46 -0.58
C ASN A 2 -10.58 31.47 0.58
N PRO A 3 -11.19 30.29 0.54
CA PRO A 3 -11.02 29.28 1.57
C PRO A 3 -9.57 28.76 1.58
N THR A 4 -9.14 28.20 2.69
CA THR A 4 -7.81 27.55 2.77
C THR A 4 -7.78 26.22 2.05
N VAL A 5 -8.87 25.44 2.09
CA VAL A 5 -8.95 24.10 1.47
C VAL A 5 -10.12 24.04 0.49
N SER A 6 -9.90 23.48 -0.70
CA SER A 6 -10.98 23.02 -1.59
C SER A 6 -11.03 21.51 -1.58
N ILE A 7 -12.18 20.96 -1.18
CA ILE A 7 -12.44 19.52 -1.21
C ILE A 7 -13.31 19.21 -2.43
N ILE A 8 -12.84 18.32 -3.30
CA ILE A 8 -13.49 17.99 -4.58
C ILE A 8 -14.08 16.59 -4.47
N VAL A 9 -15.38 16.48 -4.73
CA VAL A 9 -16.13 15.21 -4.70
C VAL A 9 -16.81 15.01 -6.05
N PRO A 10 -16.35 14.07 -6.88
CA PRO A 10 -17.11 13.62 -8.04
C PRO A 10 -18.31 12.79 -7.59
N VAL A 11 -19.45 13.04 -8.18
CA VAL A 11 -20.73 12.38 -7.83
C VAL A 11 -21.30 11.74 -9.09
N TYR A 12 -21.57 10.43 -9.03
CA TYR A 12 -22.30 9.72 -10.08
C TYR A 12 -23.10 8.57 -9.47
N ASN A 13 -24.42 8.65 -9.50
CA ASN A 13 -25.33 7.64 -8.97
C ASN A 13 -24.99 7.19 -7.53
N ALA A 14 -24.78 8.17 -6.66
CA ALA A 14 -24.33 8.00 -5.27
C ALA A 14 -25.40 8.34 -4.22
N GLU A 15 -26.67 8.34 -4.57
CA GLU A 15 -27.79 8.75 -3.72
C GLU A 15 -27.73 8.14 -2.30
N LYS A 16 -27.31 6.87 -2.20
CA LYS A 16 -27.28 6.13 -0.93
C LYS A 16 -26.11 6.50 -0.01
N THR A 17 -25.03 7.05 -0.55
CA THR A 17 -23.76 7.27 0.17
C THR A 17 -23.39 8.73 0.30
N LEU A 18 -23.79 9.56 -0.66
CA LEU A 18 -23.43 10.97 -0.77
C LEU A 18 -23.70 11.76 0.50
N LYS A 19 -24.86 11.51 1.17
CA LYS A 19 -25.19 12.19 2.41
C LYS A 19 -24.12 11.98 3.50
N ARG A 20 -23.66 10.73 3.69
CA ARG A 20 -22.62 10.41 4.67
C ARG A 20 -21.29 11.10 4.32
N CYS A 21 -20.91 11.08 3.05
CA CYS A 21 -19.72 11.75 2.56
C CYS A 21 -19.75 13.25 2.88
N VAL A 22 -20.79 13.92 2.42
CA VAL A 22 -20.96 15.38 2.59
C VAL A 22 -21.05 15.77 4.06
N ASP A 23 -21.86 15.06 4.86
CA ASP A 23 -21.98 15.33 6.30
C ASP A 23 -20.61 15.22 7.01
N SER A 24 -19.78 14.24 6.65
CA SER A 24 -18.44 14.08 7.24
C SER A 24 -17.49 15.23 6.86
N ILE A 25 -17.63 15.78 5.67
CA ILE A 25 -16.81 16.92 5.20
C ILE A 25 -17.28 18.23 5.82
N LEU A 26 -18.59 18.49 5.85
CA LEU A 26 -19.14 19.71 6.44
C LEU A 26 -19.05 19.73 7.97
N GLY A 27 -19.01 18.55 8.59
CA GLY A 27 -18.79 18.35 10.03
C GLY A 27 -17.34 18.38 10.48
N GLN A 28 -16.37 18.76 9.61
CA GLN A 28 -14.97 18.88 9.97
C GLN A 28 -14.74 19.95 11.05
N GLU A 29 -13.81 19.70 11.96
CA GLU A 29 -13.32 20.70 12.93
C GLU A 29 -12.64 21.90 12.26
N TYR A 30 -12.28 21.78 10.99
CA TYR A 30 -11.66 22.82 10.18
C TYR A 30 -12.72 23.49 9.31
N GLU A 31 -13.11 24.71 9.66
CA GLU A 31 -14.25 25.42 9.02
C GLU A 31 -13.89 26.14 7.72
N ASP A 32 -12.60 26.56 7.55
CA ASP A 32 -12.14 27.36 6.40
C ASP A 32 -11.90 26.48 5.15
N LEU A 33 -12.97 25.85 4.68
CA LEU A 33 -13.00 25.00 3.51
C LEU A 33 -14.15 25.35 2.56
N GLU A 34 -14.03 24.98 1.29
CA GLU A 34 -15.14 24.85 0.35
C GLU A 34 -15.26 23.38 -0.07
N LEU A 35 -16.50 22.95 -0.28
CA LEU A 35 -16.82 21.65 -0.85
C LEU A 35 -17.35 21.83 -2.27
N ILE A 36 -16.73 21.19 -3.24
CA ILE A 36 -17.11 21.23 -4.65
C ILE A 36 -17.68 19.86 -5.03
N LEU A 37 -19.00 19.79 -5.18
CA LEU A 37 -19.72 18.62 -5.68
C LEU A 37 -19.83 18.72 -7.19
N VAL A 38 -19.30 17.75 -7.91
CA VAL A 38 -19.37 17.69 -9.37
C VAL A 38 -20.25 16.50 -9.75
N ASP A 39 -21.50 16.75 -10.05
CA ASP A 39 -22.46 15.75 -10.50
C ASP A 39 -22.23 15.43 -11.98
N ASP A 40 -21.75 14.23 -12.23
CA ASP A 40 -21.37 13.71 -13.55
C ASP A 40 -22.56 13.12 -14.33
N GLY A 41 -23.68 13.83 -14.33
CA GLY A 41 -24.89 13.41 -15.04
C GLY A 41 -25.57 12.23 -14.38
N SER A 42 -25.73 12.26 -13.04
CA SER A 42 -26.45 11.23 -12.30
C SER A 42 -27.90 11.08 -12.77
N THR A 43 -28.39 9.85 -12.77
CA THR A 43 -29.76 9.48 -13.15
C THR A 43 -30.64 9.07 -11.97
N ASP A 44 -30.05 9.03 -10.76
CA ASP A 44 -30.74 8.78 -9.49
C ASP A 44 -30.98 10.10 -8.72
N GLY A 45 -31.27 10.02 -7.41
CA GLY A 45 -31.47 11.18 -6.54
C GLY A 45 -30.24 12.00 -6.21
N SER A 46 -29.06 11.69 -6.75
CA SER A 46 -27.79 12.37 -6.41
C SER A 46 -27.77 13.84 -6.80
N GLY A 47 -28.25 14.20 -7.99
CA GLY A 47 -28.28 15.59 -8.46
C GLY A 47 -29.11 16.49 -7.54
N PRO A 48 -30.39 16.19 -7.31
CA PRO A 48 -31.22 16.92 -6.34
C PRO A 48 -30.63 16.98 -4.93
N LEU A 49 -29.92 15.93 -4.50
CA LEU A 49 -29.25 15.91 -3.19
C LEU A 49 -28.06 16.88 -3.15
N CYS A 50 -27.27 16.98 -4.24
CA CYS A 50 -26.23 18.00 -4.37
C CYS A 50 -26.81 19.42 -4.24
N ASP A 51 -27.91 19.72 -4.94
CA ASP A 51 -28.57 21.01 -4.87
C ASP A 51 -29.06 21.33 -3.46
N ALA A 52 -29.63 20.33 -2.76
CA ALA A 52 -30.07 20.49 -1.38
C ALA A 52 -28.90 20.90 -0.47
N PHE A 53 -27.72 20.28 -0.60
CA PHE A 53 -26.53 20.67 0.15
C PHE A 53 -26.04 22.08 -0.21
N GLY A 54 -26.01 22.43 -1.50
CA GLY A 54 -25.62 23.78 -1.97
C GLY A 54 -26.53 24.89 -1.44
N ASN A 55 -27.84 24.59 -1.25
CA ASN A 55 -28.81 25.51 -0.68
C ASN A 55 -28.71 25.61 0.86
N GLN A 56 -28.22 24.58 1.55
CA GLN A 56 -28.15 24.52 3.01
C GLN A 56 -26.85 25.10 3.58
N ASP A 57 -25.73 24.96 2.87
CA ASP A 57 -24.42 25.40 3.36
C ASP A 57 -23.66 26.19 2.29
N SER A 58 -23.35 27.45 2.61
CA SER A 58 -22.67 28.38 1.68
C SER A 58 -21.24 27.96 1.30
N ARG A 59 -20.65 27.01 2.00
CA ARG A 59 -19.37 26.41 1.66
C ARG A 59 -19.47 25.43 0.50
N VAL A 60 -20.68 24.94 0.19
CA VAL A 60 -20.92 23.95 -0.87
C VAL A 60 -21.17 24.66 -2.20
N ARG A 61 -20.45 24.20 -3.22
CA ARG A 61 -20.63 24.62 -4.61
C ARG A 61 -20.94 23.39 -5.45
N VAL A 62 -21.99 23.47 -6.25
CA VAL A 62 -22.46 22.37 -7.09
C VAL A 62 -22.22 22.70 -8.56
N LEU A 63 -21.76 21.70 -9.31
CA LEU A 63 -21.66 21.74 -10.74
C LEU A 63 -22.30 20.47 -11.31
N HIS A 64 -23.33 20.65 -12.14
CA HIS A 64 -23.91 19.57 -12.95
C HIS A 64 -23.30 19.56 -14.35
N LYS A 65 -22.98 18.39 -14.88
CA LYS A 65 -22.44 18.22 -16.22
C LYS A 65 -22.97 16.93 -16.87
N GLU A 66 -22.84 16.82 -18.17
CA GLU A 66 -23.04 15.54 -18.85
C GLU A 66 -21.97 14.53 -18.41
N ASN A 67 -22.34 13.23 -18.38
CA ASN A 67 -21.42 12.20 -17.95
C ASN A 67 -20.16 12.16 -18.82
N GLY A 68 -19.02 12.41 -18.22
CA GLY A 68 -17.68 12.40 -18.84
C GLY A 68 -16.67 11.56 -18.05
N GLY A 69 -17.12 10.93 -16.95
CA GLY A 69 -16.29 10.09 -16.09
C GLY A 69 -15.59 10.86 -14.97
N VAL A 70 -15.06 10.10 -14.04
CA VAL A 70 -14.47 10.59 -12.77
C VAL A 70 -13.30 11.56 -12.99
N SER A 71 -12.42 11.29 -13.96
CA SER A 71 -11.29 12.16 -14.32
C SER A 71 -11.75 13.54 -14.78
N ASP A 72 -12.77 13.60 -15.65
CA ASP A 72 -13.32 14.85 -16.12
C ASP A 72 -14.01 15.63 -15.00
N SER A 73 -14.76 14.95 -14.16
CA SER A 73 -15.42 15.56 -12.99
C SER A 73 -14.40 16.13 -12.00
N ARG A 74 -13.33 15.41 -11.69
CA ARG A 74 -12.25 15.94 -10.85
C ARG A 74 -11.54 17.13 -11.52
N ASN A 75 -11.30 17.09 -12.84
CA ASN A 75 -10.74 18.21 -13.59
C ASN A 75 -11.63 19.46 -13.58
N MET A 76 -12.94 19.27 -13.63
CA MET A 76 -13.90 20.39 -13.50
C MET A 76 -13.88 20.95 -12.07
N GLY A 77 -13.78 20.09 -11.05
CA GLY A 77 -13.59 20.51 -9.66
C GLY A 77 -12.29 21.31 -9.49
N LEU A 78 -11.17 20.87 -10.07
CA LEU A 78 -9.89 21.60 -10.05
C LEU A 78 -10.01 23.01 -10.65
N LYS A 79 -10.76 23.18 -11.75
CA LYS A 79 -10.99 24.51 -12.35
C LYS A 79 -11.78 25.46 -11.44
N LEU A 80 -12.62 24.92 -10.59
CA LEU A 80 -13.46 25.69 -9.66
C LEU A 80 -12.78 25.98 -8.32
N ALA A 81 -11.76 25.19 -7.95
CA ALA A 81 -11.08 25.25 -6.66
C ALA A 81 -10.35 26.60 -6.46
N ARG A 82 -10.55 27.19 -5.25
CA ARG A 82 -9.96 28.49 -4.86
C ARG A 82 -9.02 28.38 -3.67
N GLY A 83 -9.06 27.24 -2.96
CA GLY A 83 -8.25 26.98 -1.78
C GLY A 83 -6.74 26.98 -2.08
N LYS A 84 -5.95 27.27 -1.07
CA LYS A 84 -4.49 27.08 -1.10
C LYS A 84 -4.16 25.59 -1.26
N TRP A 85 -4.95 24.75 -0.62
CA TRP A 85 -4.82 23.30 -0.62
C TRP A 85 -5.99 22.62 -1.32
N LEU A 86 -5.69 21.48 -1.95
CA LEU A 86 -6.66 20.63 -2.59
C LEU A 86 -6.74 19.30 -1.85
N GLN A 87 -7.94 18.81 -1.65
CA GLN A 87 -8.24 17.47 -1.16
C GLN A 87 -9.29 16.83 -2.06
N PHE A 88 -9.23 15.53 -2.25
CA PHE A 88 -10.23 14.77 -2.98
C PHE A 88 -10.95 13.81 -2.03
N ALA A 89 -12.20 13.54 -2.28
CA ALA A 89 -12.93 12.47 -1.62
C ALA A 89 -13.86 11.80 -2.62
N ASP A 90 -14.11 10.51 -2.43
CA ASP A 90 -15.06 9.76 -3.24
C ASP A 90 -16.44 9.77 -2.56
N SER A 91 -17.52 9.82 -3.35
CA SER A 91 -18.88 10.02 -2.86
C SER A 91 -19.46 8.83 -2.06
N ASP A 92 -18.77 7.71 -2.03
CA ASP A 92 -19.12 6.52 -1.26
C ASP A 92 -18.31 6.34 0.03
N ASP A 93 -17.35 7.24 0.30
CA ASP A 93 -16.45 7.23 1.44
C ASP A 93 -16.79 8.31 2.49
N TRP A 94 -15.99 8.46 3.55
CA TRP A 94 -16.09 9.56 4.52
C TRP A 94 -14.76 9.84 5.21
N VAL A 95 -14.64 11.00 5.86
CA VAL A 95 -13.44 11.46 6.57
C VAL A 95 -13.65 11.50 8.09
N THR A 96 -12.55 11.45 8.86
CA THR A 96 -12.61 11.71 10.31
C THR A 96 -12.85 13.20 10.58
N ALA A 97 -13.43 13.56 11.73
CA ALA A 97 -13.77 14.96 12.05
C ALA A 97 -12.56 15.91 12.07
N ASP A 98 -11.38 15.40 12.33
CA ASP A 98 -10.12 16.15 12.45
C ASP A 98 -9.22 16.08 11.20
N ALA A 99 -9.65 15.37 10.15
CA ALA A 99 -8.85 15.07 8.96
C ALA A 99 -8.19 16.31 8.33
N THR A 100 -9.01 17.27 7.91
CA THR A 100 -8.53 18.47 7.23
C THR A 100 -7.63 19.31 8.15
N ARG A 101 -7.99 19.44 9.42
CA ARG A 101 -7.17 20.17 10.41
C ARG A 101 -5.77 19.57 10.57
N LEU A 102 -5.69 18.25 10.71
CA LEU A 102 -4.41 17.54 10.88
C LEU A 102 -3.53 17.67 9.64
N MET A 103 -4.11 17.46 8.45
CA MET A 103 -3.37 17.55 7.19
C MET A 103 -2.88 18.99 6.91
N VAL A 104 -3.71 20.01 7.11
CA VAL A 104 -3.31 21.41 6.93
C VAL A 104 -2.25 21.79 7.94
N ARG A 105 -2.42 21.41 9.22
CA ARG A 105 -1.42 21.69 10.26
C ARG A 105 -0.05 21.10 9.90
N LYS A 106 0.01 19.85 9.44
CA LYS A 106 1.25 19.20 9.00
C LYS A 106 1.84 19.92 7.80
N ALA A 107 1.02 20.24 6.79
CA ALA A 107 1.45 20.92 5.57
C ALA A 107 2.04 22.31 5.84
N GLU A 108 1.42 23.09 6.74
CA GLU A 108 1.87 24.44 7.08
C GLU A 108 3.11 24.43 7.99
N ALA A 109 3.10 23.58 9.04
CA ALA A 109 4.22 23.50 9.99
C ALA A 109 5.52 23.09 9.30
N ASP A 110 5.44 22.14 8.37
CA ASP A 110 6.61 21.58 7.70
C ASP A 110 6.86 22.18 6.31
N SER A 111 6.04 23.17 5.90
CA SER A 111 6.10 23.78 4.57
C SER A 111 6.08 22.75 3.44
N CYS A 112 5.23 21.73 3.57
CA CYS A 112 5.13 20.65 2.58
C CYS A 112 4.43 21.11 1.29
N ASP A 113 4.74 20.45 0.19
CA ASP A 113 4.00 20.56 -1.06
C ASP A 113 2.85 19.54 -1.10
N MET A 114 3.06 18.40 -0.47
CA MET A 114 2.07 17.35 -0.32
C MET A 114 2.13 16.73 1.08
N VAL A 115 0.98 16.41 1.64
CA VAL A 115 0.86 15.56 2.82
C VAL A 115 0.11 14.29 2.43
N VAL A 116 0.64 13.13 2.79
CA VAL A 116 -0.04 11.84 2.70
C VAL A 116 -0.40 11.37 4.09
N ALA A 117 -1.60 10.83 4.25
CA ALA A 117 -2.09 10.34 5.55
C ALA A 117 -2.42 8.86 5.50
N ASP A 118 -2.38 8.24 6.66
CA ASP A 118 -2.94 6.91 6.85
C ASP A 118 -4.46 6.92 6.66
N PHE A 119 -5.04 5.75 6.48
CA PHE A 119 -6.47 5.61 6.27
C PHE A 119 -7.04 4.32 6.87
N TYR A 120 -8.34 4.28 7.02
CA TYR A 120 -9.10 3.08 7.35
C TYR A 120 -9.66 2.42 6.10
N ARG A 121 -9.48 1.12 5.97
CA ARG A 121 -10.17 0.30 4.97
C ARG A 121 -11.38 -0.37 5.61
N VAL A 122 -12.56 -0.14 5.03
CA VAL A 122 -13.84 -0.66 5.52
C VAL A 122 -14.35 -1.74 4.56
N ILE A 123 -14.61 -2.94 5.09
CA ILE A 123 -15.19 -4.07 4.34
C ILE A 123 -16.32 -4.65 5.18
N GLY A 124 -17.58 -4.33 4.83
CA GLY A 124 -18.72 -4.63 5.69
C GLY A 124 -18.53 -3.97 7.06
N ASP A 125 -18.58 -4.76 8.14
CA ASP A 125 -18.42 -4.26 9.52
C ASP A 125 -16.94 -4.22 9.99
N ARG A 126 -16.00 -4.63 9.13
CA ARG A 126 -14.57 -4.67 9.49
C ARG A 126 -13.87 -3.39 9.07
N VAL A 127 -13.12 -2.82 10.01
CA VAL A 127 -12.28 -1.63 9.79
C VAL A 127 -10.82 -2.01 10.06
N SER A 128 -9.93 -1.73 9.12
CA SER A 128 -8.49 -1.97 9.27
C SER A 128 -7.70 -0.70 8.96
N HIS A 129 -6.72 -0.37 9.81
CA HIS A 129 -5.78 0.72 9.58
C HIS A 129 -4.79 0.36 8.48
N LYS A 130 -4.47 1.33 7.63
CA LYS A 130 -3.49 1.26 6.56
C LYS A 130 -2.59 2.49 6.60
N GLY A 131 -1.29 2.26 6.55
CA GLY A 131 -0.24 3.27 6.48
C GLY A 131 1.05 2.57 6.04
N ASP A 132 2.03 3.34 5.59
CA ASP A 132 3.31 2.81 5.11
C ASP A 132 4.52 3.62 5.61
N ILE A 133 4.48 4.95 5.55
CA ILE A 133 5.60 5.81 5.95
C ILE A 133 5.60 6.00 7.48
N GLU A 134 6.66 5.57 8.13
CA GLU A 134 6.82 5.65 9.59
C GLU A 134 7.62 6.88 10.08
N GLU A 135 8.26 7.64 9.18
CA GLU A 135 9.01 8.84 9.51
C GLU A 135 8.10 10.03 9.81
N ASP A 136 8.44 10.79 10.85
CA ASP A 136 7.79 12.05 11.19
C ASP A 136 8.44 13.26 10.50
N GLN A 137 9.63 13.10 9.93
CA GLN A 137 10.35 14.16 9.25
C GLN A 137 9.79 14.43 7.85
N VAL A 138 10.11 15.60 7.32
CA VAL A 138 9.80 15.95 5.94
C VAL A 138 10.70 15.16 5.00
N LEU A 139 10.12 14.50 4.04
CA LEU A 139 10.82 13.73 3.01
C LEU A 139 11.10 14.60 1.78
N SER A 140 12.25 14.41 1.17
CA SER A 140 12.54 14.88 -0.18
C SER A 140 11.71 14.07 -1.21
N ARG A 141 11.75 14.51 -2.46
CA ARG A 141 11.13 13.78 -3.59
C ARG A 141 11.73 12.39 -3.75
N GLU A 142 13.04 12.31 -3.66
CA GLU A 142 13.82 11.08 -3.82
C GLU A 142 13.49 10.08 -2.69
N GLU A 143 13.41 10.55 -1.46
CA GLU A 143 13.03 9.72 -0.31
C GLU A 143 11.58 9.24 -0.42
N TYR A 144 10.64 10.12 -0.78
CA TYR A 144 9.24 9.72 -1.00
C TYR A 144 9.10 8.71 -2.16
N ALA A 145 9.84 8.93 -3.24
CA ALA A 145 9.89 8.02 -4.38
C ALA A 145 10.50 6.65 -4.02
N ALA A 146 11.48 6.62 -3.12
CA ALA A 146 12.07 5.36 -2.62
C ALA A 146 11.04 4.52 -1.86
N TYR A 147 10.24 5.12 -0.97
CA TYR A 147 9.12 4.44 -0.31
C TYR A 147 8.12 3.88 -1.31
N MET A 148 7.70 4.69 -2.30
CA MET A 148 6.79 4.25 -3.35
C MET A 148 7.38 3.12 -4.20
N MET A 149 8.71 3.05 -4.38
CA MET A 149 9.38 1.98 -5.12
C MET A 149 9.38 0.65 -4.35
N GLU A 150 9.40 0.69 -3.02
CA GLU A 150 9.32 -0.51 -2.20
C GLU A 150 7.95 -1.18 -2.26
N ASN A 151 6.87 -0.38 -2.36
CA ASN A 151 5.48 -0.83 -2.38
C ASN A 151 4.67 -0.21 -3.55
N PRO A 152 5.06 -0.47 -4.82
CA PRO A 152 4.58 0.27 -5.98
C PRO A 152 3.09 0.06 -6.31
N SER A 153 2.50 -1.01 -5.82
CA SER A 153 1.07 -1.33 -5.98
C SER A 153 0.21 -0.95 -4.76
N ASP A 154 0.81 -0.34 -3.72
CA ASP A 154 0.04 0.05 -2.55
C ASP A 154 -0.87 1.24 -2.85
N TYR A 155 -2.13 1.10 -2.45
CA TYR A 155 -3.14 2.16 -2.53
C TYR A 155 -2.70 3.45 -1.83
N TYR A 156 -1.86 3.36 -0.79
CA TYR A 156 -1.34 4.49 -0.05
C TYR A 156 -0.68 5.54 -0.96
N TYR A 157 0.06 5.11 -1.99
CA TYR A 157 0.72 5.99 -2.94
C TYR A 157 -0.16 6.34 -4.15
N GLY A 158 -1.02 5.40 -4.57
CA GLY A 158 -1.78 5.50 -5.80
C GLY A 158 -3.00 6.41 -5.74
N VAL A 159 -3.73 6.41 -4.62
CA VAL A 159 -5.02 7.10 -4.49
C VAL A 159 -4.87 8.60 -4.20
N LEU A 160 -5.92 9.37 -4.48
CA LEU A 160 -5.94 10.83 -4.27
C LEU A 160 -6.43 11.21 -2.86
N TRP A 161 -7.40 10.50 -2.35
CA TRP A 161 -8.23 10.89 -1.21
C TRP A 161 -7.51 10.86 0.16
N ASN A 162 -6.36 10.23 0.28
CA ASN A 162 -5.52 10.27 1.48
C ASN A 162 -4.44 11.37 1.43
N LYS A 163 -4.56 12.30 0.50
CA LYS A 163 -3.53 13.33 0.26
C LYS A 163 -4.10 14.74 0.31
N LEU A 164 -3.25 15.67 0.71
CA LEU A 164 -3.46 17.12 0.62
C LEU A 164 -2.40 17.69 -0.32
N TYR A 165 -2.82 18.42 -1.34
CA TYR A 165 -1.95 18.93 -2.41
C TYR A 165 -1.88 20.45 -2.37
N ARG A 166 -0.71 21.02 -2.58
CA ARG A 166 -0.57 22.46 -2.80
C ARG A 166 -1.13 22.83 -4.17
N ARG A 167 -2.25 23.58 -4.21
CA ARG A 167 -2.93 23.95 -5.46
C ARG A 167 -2.04 24.73 -6.41
N GLU A 168 -1.15 25.58 -5.92
CA GLU A 168 -0.22 26.36 -6.74
C GLU A 168 0.58 25.49 -7.70
N LEU A 169 1.04 24.30 -7.29
CA LEU A 169 1.76 23.38 -8.17
C LEU A 169 0.86 22.81 -9.27
N VAL A 170 -0.37 22.47 -8.94
CA VAL A 170 -1.36 21.97 -9.90
C VAL A 170 -1.62 23.02 -10.98
N GLU A 171 -1.80 24.27 -10.60
CA GLU A 171 -2.06 25.37 -11.54
C GLU A 171 -0.81 25.78 -12.33
N ARG A 172 0.33 25.93 -11.66
CA ARG A 172 1.60 26.32 -12.30
C ARG A 172 2.02 25.37 -13.41
N TYR A 173 1.81 24.06 -13.21
CA TYR A 173 2.22 23.05 -14.18
C TYR A 173 1.05 22.50 -15.00
N GLY A 174 -0.15 23.05 -14.85
CA GLY A 174 -1.33 22.64 -15.60
C GLY A 174 -1.70 21.17 -15.39
N LEU A 175 -1.47 20.62 -14.18
CA LEU A 175 -1.69 19.21 -13.91
C LEU A 175 -3.19 18.88 -13.97
N ARG A 176 -3.53 17.89 -14.78
CA ARG A 176 -4.92 17.40 -14.94
C ARG A 176 -4.92 15.89 -15.09
N MET A 177 -6.01 15.27 -14.69
CA MET A 177 -6.22 13.83 -14.87
C MET A 177 -6.48 13.52 -16.34
N ASN A 178 -5.93 12.41 -16.82
CA ASN A 178 -6.14 11.96 -18.18
C ASN A 178 -7.54 11.35 -18.31
N THR A 179 -8.40 11.96 -19.14
CA THR A 179 -9.78 11.50 -19.35
C THR A 179 -9.90 10.27 -20.26
N GLU A 180 -8.85 9.93 -21.00
CA GLU A 180 -8.81 8.73 -21.85
C GLU A 180 -8.48 7.47 -21.07
N ILE A 181 -7.98 7.61 -19.83
CA ILE A 181 -7.61 6.52 -18.95
C ILE A 181 -8.67 6.41 -17.88
N SER A 182 -9.40 5.31 -17.87
CA SER A 182 -10.49 5.04 -16.92
C SER A 182 -10.07 4.19 -15.71
N TRP A 183 -8.80 3.90 -15.56
CA TRP A 183 -8.23 3.10 -14.47
C TRP A 183 -6.79 3.52 -14.19
N CYS A 184 -6.46 3.70 -12.91
CA CYS A 184 -5.16 4.24 -12.43
C CYS A 184 -4.90 5.71 -12.84
N GLU A 185 -5.90 6.48 -13.22
CA GLU A 185 -5.80 7.91 -13.49
C GLU A 185 -5.26 8.69 -12.27
N ASP A 186 -5.63 8.25 -11.08
CA ASP A 186 -5.17 8.78 -9.78
C ASP A 186 -3.67 8.63 -9.63
N PHE A 187 -3.15 7.45 -9.92
CA PHE A 187 -1.73 7.15 -9.82
C PHE A 187 -0.92 8.00 -10.82
N LEU A 188 -1.40 8.17 -12.04
CA LEU A 188 -0.74 9.01 -13.04
C LEU A 188 -0.70 10.48 -12.61
N PHE A 189 -1.80 10.99 -12.06
CA PHE A 189 -1.83 12.34 -11.52
C PHE A 189 -0.83 12.50 -10.37
N ASN A 190 -0.74 11.51 -9.47
CA ASN A 190 0.22 11.49 -8.38
C ASN A 190 1.67 11.50 -8.91
N LEU A 191 2.03 10.68 -9.89
CA LEU A 191 3.37 10.66 -10.48
C LEU A 191 3.76 12.03 -11.05
N GLU A 192 2.86 12.67 -11.81
CA GLU A 192 3.11 13.99 -12.38
C GLU A 192 3.19 15.08 -11.31
N TYR A 193 2.40 14.98 -10.23
CA TYR A 193 2.48 15.90 -9.10
C TYR A 193 3.79 15.74 -8.33
N ILE A 194 4.16 14.51 -7.97
CA ILE A 194 5.37 14.19 -7.21
C ILE A 194 6.63 14.70 -7.96
N ARG A 195 6.67 14.59 -9.29
CA ARG A 195 7.77 15.16 -10.11
C ARG A 195 7.96 16.67 -9.93
N ARG A 196 6.94 17.41 -9.50
CA ARG A 196 6.94 18.87 -9.36
C ARG A 196 7.02 19.35 -7.91
N ALA A 197 6.73 18.47 -6.97
CA ALA A 197 6.83 18.72 -5.55
C ALA A 197 8.23 18.39 -5.03
N GLU A 198 8.61 19.03 -3.93
CA GLU A 198 9.95 18.87 -3.33
C GLU A 198 9.87 18.39 -1.87
N ARG A 199 8.78 18.69 -1.17
CA ARG A 199 8.63 18.48 0.26
C ARG A 199 7.38 17.69 0.58
N PHE A 200 7.54 16.52 1.19
CA PHE A 200 6.47 15.58 1.47
C PHE A 200 6.36 15.32 2.97
N GLY A 201 5.17 15.46 3.52
CA GLY A 201 4.87 15.11 4.90
C GLY A 201 4.06 13.84 4.99
N ALA A 202 4.39 12.95 5.92
CA ALA A 202 3.55 11.80 6.26
C ALA A 202 2.78 12.08 7.55
N LEU A 203 1.50 11.76 7.57
CA LEU A 203 0.64 11.84 8.74
C LEU A 203 0.23 10.43 9.16
N ARG A 204 0.81 9.93 10.24
CA ARG A 204 0.59 8.56 10.77
C ARG A 204 -0.75 8.38 11.48
N THR A 205 -1.69 9.26 11.20
CA THR A 205 -3.05 9.21 11.73
C THR A 205 -4.01 8.94 10.59
N PRO A 206 -4.85 7.89 10.68
CA PRO A 206 -5.82 7.61 9.65
C PRO A 206 -6.93 8.67 9.65
N VAL A 207 -7.11 9.32 8.51
CA VAL A 207 -8.04 10.45 8.34
C VAL A 207 -9.21 10.16 7.42
N TYR A 208 -9.18 9.04 6.73
CA TYR A 208 -10.14 8.69 5.68
C TYR A 208 -10.65 7.27 5.84
N TYR A 209 -11.94 7.04 5.58
CA TYR A 209 -12.57 5.72 5.57
C TYR A 209 -12.87 5.30 4.13
N TYR A 210 -11.99 4.47 3.57
CA TYR A 210 -12.18 3.87 2.25
C TYR A 210 -13.09 2.66 2.33
N VAL A 211 -14.24 2.70 1.65
CA VAL A 211 -15.24 1.62 1.65
C VAL A 211 -15.09 0.74 0.42
N LYS A 212 -14.76 -0.53 0.62
CA LYS A 212 -14.76 -1.50 -0.47
C LYS A 212 -16.18 -1.97 -0.77
N THR A 213 -16.81 -1.41 -1.80
CA THR A 213 -18.15 -1.81 -2.27
C THR A 213 -18.07 -2.93 -3.32
N LYS A 214 -19.05 -3.87 -3.30
CA LYS A 214 -19.24 -4.83 -4.40
C LYS A 214 -19.72 -4.04 -5.62
N GLY A 215 -18.95 -4.05 -6.73
CA GLY A 215 -19.32 -3.34 -7.96
C GLY A 215 -18.57 -2.02 -8.21
N SER A 216 -17.51 -1.72 -7.43
CA SER A 216 -16.63 -0.59 -7.74
C SER A 216 -16.09 -0.68 -9.17
N LEU A 217 -15.74 0.45 -9.79
CA LEU A 217 -15.17 0.53 -11.16
C LEU A 217 -14.04 -0.48 -11.39
N VAL A 218 -13.29 -0.79 -10.33
CA VAL A 218 -12.22 -1.79 -10.27
C VAL A 218 -12.73 -3.22 -10.52
N SER A 219 -14.02 -3.53 -10.27
CA SER A 219 -14.58 -4.88 -10.41
C SER A 219 -15.25 -5.16 -11.76
N GLN A 220 -15.28 -4.17 -12.68
CA GLN A 220 -15.89 -4.37 -14.01
C GLN A 220 -14.95 -5.18 -14.91
N SER A 221 -15.50 -6.19 -15.59
CA SER A 221 -14.78 -7.10 -16.48
C SER A 221 -14.14 -6.35 -17.66
N MET A 222 -12.87 -6.02 -17.56
CA MET A 222 -12.08 -5.53 -18.70
C MET A 222 -11.58 -6.72 -19.54
N SER A 223 -11.47 -6.54 -20.87
CA SER A 223 -10.82 -7.54 -21.72
C SER A 223 -9.33 -7.67 -21.35
N ILE A 224 -8.77 -8.86 -21.41
CA ILE A 224 -7.36 -9.15 -21.07
C ILE A 224 -6.41 -8.21 -21.85
N SER A 225 -6.69 -7.97 -23.14
CA SER A 225 -5.89 -7.08 -23.98
C SER A 225 -5.89 -5.62 -23.49
N LYS A 226 -7.04 -5.12 -23.01
CA LYS A 226 -7.15 -3.77 -22.42
C LYS A 226 -6.38 -3.66 -21.11
N VAL A 227 -6.46 -4.68 -20.26
CA VAL A 227 -5.71 -4.75 -18.99
C VAL A 227 -4.20 -4.75 -19.26
N VAL A 228 -3.70 -5.59 -20.17
CA VAL A 228 -2.28 -5.64 -20.53
C VAL A 228 -1.81 -4.31 -21.08
N LYS A 229 -2.57 -3.70 -22.01
CA LYS A 229 -2.23 -2.39 -22.58
C LYS A 229 -2.15 -1.31 -21.50
N THR A 230 -3.14 -1.24 -20.60
CA THR A 230 -3.15 -0.26 -19.50
C THR A 230 -1.93 -0.45 -18.60
N LYS A 231 -1.59 -1.71 -18.23
CA LYS A 231 -0.43 -2.00 -17.39
C LYS A 231 0.90 -1.60 -18.03
N LEU A 232 1.07 -1.84 -19.32
CA LEU A 232 2.26 -1.40 -20.04
C LEU A 232 2.35 0.12 -20.06
N THR A 233 1.24 0.80 -20.32
CA THR A 233 1.17 2.26 -20.25
C THR A 233 1.53 2.77 -18.85
N MET A 234 0.97 2.19 -17.81
CA MET A 234 1.30 2.54 -16.42
C MET A 234 2.78 2.34 -16.11
N PHE A 235 3.35 1.23 -16.57
CA PHE A 235 4.77 0.96 -16.40
C PHE A 235 5.64 1.99 -17.12
N GLU A 236 5.26 2.43 -18.32
CA GLU A 236 5.98 3.47 -19.06
C GLU A 236 6.00 4.79 -18.27
N TYR A 237 4.85 5.20 -17.69
CA TYR A 237 4.77 6.39 -16.83
C TYR A 237 5.60 6.25 -15.57
N TYR A 238 5.51 5.12 -14.89
CA TYR A 238 6.26 4.81 -13.69
C TYR A 238 7.77 4.79 -13.94
N ASN A 239 8.19 4.11 -14.99
CA ASN A 239 9.59 4.05 -15.42
C ASN A 239 10.12 5.45 -15.82
N ASN A 240 9.32 6.22 -16.55
CA ASN A 240 9.67 7.58 -16.93
C ASN A 240 9.75 8.53 -15.73
N PHE A 241 8.90 8.34 -14.73
CA PHE A 241 8.96 9.07 -13.47
C PHE A 241 10.32 8.88 -12.80
N TYR A 242 10.77 7.62 -12.61
CA TYR A 242 12.05 7.34 -11.95
C TYR A 242 13.27 7.79 -12.75
N LYS A 243 13.21 7.78 -14.07
CA LYS A 243 14.25 8.40 -14.92
C LYS A 243 14.45 9.90 -14.68
N HIS A 244 13.44 10.57 -14.16
CA HIS A 244 13.52 12.01 -13.90
C HIS A 244 13.78 12.33 -12.42
N VAL A 245 13.51 11.41 -11.52
CA VAL A 245 13.65 11.61 -10.07
C VAL A 245 14.99 11.10 -9.57
N LEU A 246 15.49 9.99 -10.11
CA LEU A 246 16.77 9.42 -9.74
C LEU A 246 17.87 9.91 -10.68
N ASP A 247 19.10 9.97 -10.20
CA ASP A 247 20.26 10.09 -11.08
C ASP A 247 20.47 8.80 -11.89
N GLU A 248 21.35 8.84 -12.89
CA GLU A 248 21.56 7.72 -13.83
C GLU A 248 22.10 6.47 -13.11
N GLU A 249 22.95 6.64 -12.10
CA GLU A 249 23.53 5.51 -11.35
C GLU A 249 22.47 4.85 -10.47
N ASP A 250 21.69 5.62 -9.74
CA ASP A 250 20.62 5.11 -8.88
C ASP A 250 19.44 4.55 -9.70
N TYR A 251 19.16 5.11 -10.88
CA TYR A 251 18.16 4.56 -11.80
C TYR A 251 18.57 3.16 -12.30
N GLU A 252 19.79 2.99 -12.79
CA GLU A 252 20.28 1.68 -13.28
C GLU A 252 20.36 0.64 -12.15
N LYS A 253 20.78 1.05 -10.96
CA LYS A 253 20.85 0.20 -9.76
C LYS A 253 19.46 -0.33 -9.33
N ASN A 254 18.42 0.49 -9.44
CA ASN A 254 17.06 0.15 -9.03
C ASN A 254 16.17 -0.37 -10.18
N ARG A 255 16.71 -0.46 -11.40
CA ARG A 255 15.96 -0.85 -12.60
C ARG A 255 15.20 -2.17 -12.45
N VAL A 256 15.82 -3.17 -11.84
CA VAL A 256 15.15 -4.47 -11.59
C VAL A 256 13.94 -4.32 -10.65
N GLN A 257 14.04 -3.43 -9.66
CA GLN A 257 12.95 -3.17 -8.72
C GLN A 257 11.79 -2.43 -9.41
N MET A 258 12.07 -1.55 -10.35
CA MET A 258 11.03 -0.92 -11.17
C MET A 258 10.27 -1.94 -12.03
N TYR A 259 10.94 -2.97 -12.56
CA TYR A 259 10.25 -4.06 -13.28
C TYR A 259 9.36 -4.93 -12.38
N ARG A 260 9.58 -4.95 -11.06
CA ARG A 260 8.66 -5.59 -10.11
C ARG A 260 7.25 -4.99 -10.18
N PHE A 261 7.11 -3.70 -10.46
CA PHE A 261 5.80 -3.08 -10.68
C PHE A 261 4.94 -3.86 -11.67
N LEU A 262 5.50 -4.35 -12.77
CA LEU A 262 4.75 -5.19 -13.74
C LEU A 262 4.34 -6.54 -13.16
N LEU A 263 5.14 -7.11 -12.25
CA LEU A 263 4.87 -8.41 -11.63
C LEU A 263 3.87 -8.26 -10.47
N ASP A 264 4.03 -7.24 -9.63
CA ASP A 264 3.19 -7.00 -8.46
C ASP A 264 1.78 -6.57 -8.87
N VAL A 265 1.67 -5.67 -9.82
CA VAL A 265 0.39 -5.32 -10.46
C VAL A 265 -0.21 -6.53 -11.22
N ALA A 266 0.57 -7.57 -11.54
CA ALA A 266 0.07 -8.84 -12.07
C ALA A 266 -0.46 -9.78 -10.98
N GLY A 267 0.06 -9.66 -9.75
CA GLY A 267 -0.27 -10.53 -8.60
C GLY A 267 -1.57 -10.19 -7.88
N ASP A 268 -2.12 -8.99 -8.04
CA ASP A 268 -3.32 -8.51 -7.31
C ASP A 268 -4.66 -9.19 -7.69
N GLY A 269 -4.62 -10.40 -8.24
CA GLY A 269 -5.83 -11.15 -8.61
C GLY A 269 -6.60 -10.56 -9.80
N PHE A 270 -6.12 -9.45 -10.36
CA PHE A 270 -6.77 -8.70 -11.43
C PHE A 270 -6.48 -9.26 -12.83
N LEU A 271 -5.45 -10.11 -13.00
CA LEU A 271 -5.00 -10.60 -14.31
C LEU A 271 -5.65 -11.90 -14.74
N PHE A 272 -6.22 -12.63 -13.82
CA PHE A 272 -6.97 -13.85 -14.14
C PHE A 272 -8.34 -13.78 -13.44
N PRO A 273 -9.37 -13.23 -14.08
CA PRO A 273 -10.64 -13.93 -13.94
C PRO A 273 -10.28 -15.35 -14.33
N ALA A 274 -10.60 -16.33 -13.49
CA ALA A 274 -10.33 -17.73 -13.79
C ALA A 274 -10.75 -18.00 -15.24
N GLY A 275 -9.81 -17.80 -16.16
CA GLY A 275 -9.97 -18.08 -17.57
C GLY A 275 -10.18 -19.57 -17.62
N HIS A 276 -11.23 -20.00 -18.27
CA HIS A 276 -11.54 -21.37 -18.56
C HIS A 276 -10.38 -22.04 -19.32
N SER A 277 -9.29 -22.32 -18.63
CA SER A 277 -8.51 -23.49 -18.94
C SER A 277 -9.34 -24.65 -18.39
N ALA A 278 -9.82 -25.50 -19.27
CA ALA A 278 -10.61 -26.68 -18.91
C ALA A 278 -10.00 -27.32 -17.66
N PRO A 279 -10.78 -27.54 -16.59
CA PRO A 279 -10.25 -28.09 -15.36
C PRO A 279 -9.75 -29.48 -15.67
N ARG A 280 -8.44 -29.70 -15.58
CA ARG A 280 -7.92 -31.02 -15.34
C ARG A 280 -8.48 -31.44 -13.99
N LYS A 281 -9.50 -32.31 -14.06
CA LYS A 281 -10.28 -32.93 -12.99
C LYS A 281 -9.57 -33.05 -11.64
N LEU A 282 -9.56 -32.01 -10.84
CA LEU A 282 -9.81 -32.11 -9.40
C LEU A 282 -11.33 -32.03 -9.28
N GLY A 283 -11.98 -33.09 -8.71
CA GLY A 283 -13.43 -33.10 -8.59
C GLY A 283 -13.91 -31.79 -7.94
N GLU A 284 -15.06 -31.30 -8.39
CA GLU A 284 -15.67 -30.04 -7.92
C GLU A 284 -15.72 -29.94 -6.39
N GLU A 285 -15.88 -31.07 -5.70
CA GLU A 285 -15.86 -31.22 -4.25
C GLU A 285 -14.53 -30.81 -3.61
N ARG A 286 -13.35 -31.13 -4.21
CA ARG A 286 -12.05 -30.70 -3.68
C ARG A 286 -11.80 -29.21 -3.84
N GLY A 287 -12.31 -28.60 -4.91
CA GLY A 287 -12.21 -27.15 -5.15
C GLY A 287 -13.03 -26.36 -4.15
N LEU A 288 -14.20 -26.84 -3.74
CA LEU A 288 -15.04 -26.24 -2.71
C LEU A 288 -14.39 -26.33 -1.32
N VAL A 289 -13.91 -27.50 -0.93
CA VAL A 289 -13.24 -27.72 0.37
C VAL A 289 -11.97 -26.87 0.50
N VAL A 290 -11.17 -26.72 -0.57
CA VAL A 290 -9.97 -25.85 -0.54
C VAL A 290 -10.34 -24.37 -0.45
N ARG A 291 -11.44 -23.93 -1.13
CA ARG A 291 -11.93 -22.55 -1.00
C ARG A 291 -12.49 -22.25 0.38
N GLU A 292 -13.20 -23.20 0.99
CA GLU A 292 -13.70 -23.07 2.36
C GLU A 292 -12.55 -23.07 3.39
N ALA A 293 -11.51 -23.89 3.18
CA ALA A 293 -10.34 -23.95 4.06
C ALA A 293 -9.45 -22.68 3.97
N ILE A 294 -9.37 -22.02 2.81
CA ILE A 294 -8.59 -20.78 2.61
C ILE A 294 -9.39 -19.56 3.09
N GLY A 295 -10.72 -19.69 3.22
CA GLY A 295 -11.63 -18.60 3.59
C GLY A 295 -11.80 -17.53 2.50
N GLU A 296 -12.72 -16.59 2.75
CA GLU A 296 -13.03 -15.51 1.80
C GLU A 296 -11.86 -14.54 1.54
N ASP A 297 -10.89 -14.48 2.44
CA ASP A 297 -9.78 -13.52 2.42
C ASP A 297 -8.57 -13.96 1.55
N GLY A 298 -8.51 -15.24 1.16
CA GLY A 298 -7.47 -15.80 0.30
C GLY A 298 -6.09 -15.98 0.94
N VAL A 299 -5.17 -16.61 0.20
CA VAL A 299 -3.82 -17.01 0.65
C VAL A 299 -2.97 -15.84 1.13
N LEU A 300 -3.08 -14.68 0.49
CA LEU A 300 -2.29 -13.50 0.85
C LEU A 300 -2.67 -12.94 2.21
N MET A 301 -3.95 -12.97 2.55
CA MET A 301 -4.41 -12.47 3.85
C MET A 301 -3.99 -13.44 4.98
N GLU A 302 -3.98 -14.74 4.70
CA GLU A 302 -3.45 -15.72 5.66
C GLU A 302 -1.95 -15.49 5.92
N ALA A 303 -1.16 -15.29 4.86
CA ALA A 303 0.26 -14.95 4.98
C ALA A 303 0.48 -13.65 5.77
N TYR A 304 -0.33 -12.62 5.49
CA TYR A 304 -0.31 -11.36 6.22
C TYR A 304 -0.62 -11.53 7.71
N ARG A 305 -1.69 -12.26 8.06
CA ARG A 305 -2.05 -12.50 9.47
C ARG A 305 -0.97 -13.27 10.21
N ASN A 306 -0.40 -14.30 9.58
CA ASN A 306 0.69 -15.07 10.15
C ASN A 306 1.92 -14.18 10.39
N ARG A 307 2.27 -13.32 9.44
CA ARG A 307 3.36 -12.35 9.60
C ARG A 307 3.08 -11.37 10.74
N LYS A 308 1.87 -10.78 10.80
CA LYS A 308 1.49 -9.84 11.87
C LYS A 308 1.46 -10.49 13.25
N LEU A 309 1.02 -11.72 13.35
CA LEU A 309 1.07 -12.49 14.60
C LEU A 309 2.53 -12.73 15.02
N LEU A 310 3.42 -13.10 14.10
CA LEU A 310 4.84 -13.27 14.39
C LEU A 310 5.49 -11.94 14.82
N GLU A 311 5.25 -10.84 14.12
CA GLU A 311 5.72 -9.51 14.48
C GLU A 311 5.29 -9.11 15.89
N HIS A 312 4.03 -9.41 16.27
CA HIS A 312 3.51 -9.15 17.62
C HIS A 312 4.36 -9.84 18.71
N TYR A 313 4.71 -11.11 18.53
CA TYR A 313 5.53 -11.85 19.50
C TYR A 313 7.01 -11.47 19.44
N LEU A 314 7.51 -10.97 18.32
CA LEU A 314 8.88 -10.50 18.19
C LEU A 314 9.09 -9.07 18.73
N ALA A 315 8.04 -8.24 18.79
CA ALA A 315 8.13 -6.85 19.22
C ALA A 315 8.80 -6.64 20.60
N PRO A 316 8.57 -7.44 21.65
CA PRO A 316 9.28 -7.30 22.91
C PRO A 316 10.79 -7.52 22.79
N ALA A 317 11.22 -8.47 21.95
CA ALA A 317 12.65 -8.72 21.70
C ALA A 317 13.26 -7.59 20.87
N ALA A 318 12.54 -7.09 19.84
CA ALA A 318 12.93 -5.92 19.06
C ALA A 318 13.24 -4.72 19.96
N PHE A 319 12.31 -4.38 20.83
CA PHE A 319 12.45 -3.27 21.77
C PHE A 319 13.59 -3.51 22.79
N LYS A 320 13.66 -4.68 23.40
CA LYS A 320 14.64 -5.02 24.44
C LYS A 320 16.08 -4.91 23.96
N TYR A 321 16.34 -5.29 22.71
CA TYR A 321 17.70 -5.35 22.14
C TYR A 321 17.98 -4.23 21.15
N ASP A 322 17.02 -3.31 20.96
CA ASP A 322 17.10 -2.24 19.96
C ASP A 322 17.44 -2.81 18.58
N LEU A 323 16.61 -3.75 18.11
CA LEU A 323 16.74 -4.44 16.83
C LEU A 323 15.49 -4.24 15.98
N SER A 324 15.66 -4.00 14.70
CA SER A 324 14.56 -3.97 13.72
C SER A 324 14.08 -5.39 13.40
N MET A 325 12.87 -5.50 12.82
CA MET A 325 12.36 -6.80 12.33
C MET A 325 13.28 -7.45 11.31
N ALA A 326 13.94 -6.67 10.44
CA ALA A 326 14.92 -7.16 9.49
C ALA A 326 16.12 -7.83 10.19
N GLU A 327 16.64 -7.21 11.26
CA GLU A 327 17.73 -7.77 12.06
C GLU A 327 17.31 -9.05 12.79
N LEU A 328 16.07 -9.08 13.32
CA LEU A 328 15.52 -10.27 13.96
C LEU A 328 15.30 -11.40 12.95
N SER A 329 14.81 -11.12 11.74
CA SER A 329 14.64 -12.13 10.66
C SER A 329 15.96 -12.79 10.31
N VAL A 330 17.05 -12.01 10.21
CA VAL A 330 18.39 -12.57 9.98
C VAL A 330 18.84 -13.46 11.14
N LEU A 331 18.66 -13.04 12.39
CA LEU A 331 19.04 -13.83 13.56
C LEU A 331 18.22 -15.12 13.68
N MET A 332 16.91 -15.06 13.41
CA MET A 332 16.03 -16.24 13.38
C MET A 332 16.48 -17.25 12.32
N TYR A 333 16.81 -16.76 11.10
CA TYR A 333 17.27 -17.64 10.05
C TYR A 333 18.58 -18.33 10.39
N ILE A 334 19.54 -17.63 10.97
CA ILE A 334 20.83 -18.21 11.42
C ILE A 334 20.59 -19.23 12.53
N ASN A 335 19.70 -18.91 13.46
CA ASN A 335 19.31 -19.78 14.59
C ASN A 335 20.51 -20.45 15.27
N GLY A 336 21.56 -19.68 15.56
CA GLY A 336 22.80 -20.15 16.17
C GLY A 336 23.70 -21.04 15.30
N LYS A 337 23.34 -21.31 14.04
CA LYS A 337 24.13 -22.14 13.11
C LYS A 337 24.91 -21.28 12.16
N GLU A 338 26.13 -21.71 11.83
CA GLU A 338 26.91 -21.12 10.75
C GLU A 338 26.26 -21.44 9.39
N ARG A 339 26.16 -20.43 8.51
CA ARG A 339 25.60 -20.56 7.16
C ARG A 339 26.55 -19.99 6.13
N ILE A 340 26.66 -20.66 4.98
CA ILE A 340 27.39 -20.20 3.80
C ILE A 340 26.41 -20.19 2.64
N LEU A 341 26.12 -18.99 2.10
CA LEU A 341 25.16 -18.83 1.00
C LEU A 341 25.40 -17.48 0.31
N SER A 342 24.79 -17.29 -0.87
CA SER A 342 24.84 -15.99 -1.52
C SER A 342 23.96 -14.96 -0.80
N ARG A 343 24.29 -13.67 -0.94
CA ARG A 343 23.48 -12.57 -0.39
C ARG A 343 22.06 -12.60 -0.91
N LYS A 344 21.89 -12.90 -2.20
CA LYS A 344 20.57 -13.06 -2.82
C LYS A 344 19.77 -14.17 -2.12
N LYS A 345 20.38 -15.33 -1.95
CA LYS A 345 19.72 -16.46 -1.27
C LYS A 345 19.35 -16.15 0.17
N LEU A 346 20.19 -15.41 0.90
CA LEU A 346 19.88 -14.99 2.27
C LEU A 346 18.74 -13.97 2.29
N ALA A 347 18.71 -13.02 1.35
CA ALA A 347 17.63 -12.05 1.20
C ALA A 347 16.31 -12.76 0.92
N ASP A 348 16.28 -13.69 -0.04
CA ASP A 348 15.10 -14.50 -0.36
C ASP A 348 14.58 -15.31 0.85
N LEU A 349 15.48 -15.87 1.65
CA LEU A 349 15.12 -16.71 2.81
C LEU A 349 14.70 -15.91 4.04
N THR A 350 15.03 -14.64 4.12
CA THR A 350 14.65 -13.75 5.21
C THR A 350 13.52 -12.80 4.81
N ASP A 351 13.02 -12.90 3.58
CA ASP A 351 12.01 -12.01 2.99
C ASP A 351 12.43 -10.53 3.03
N LEU A 352 13.72 -10.27 2.78
CA LEU A 352 14.29 -8.93 2.80
C LEU A 352 14.78 -8.52 1.41
N SER A 353 14.73 -7.23 1.11
CA SER A 353 15.50 -6.68 -0.01
C SER A 353 17.01 -6.83 0.25
N ILE A 354 17.82 -6.85 -0.80
CA ILE A 354 19.28 -6.94 -0.64
C ILE A 354 19.82 -5.75 0.16
N SER A 355 19.27 -4.55 -0.05
CA SER A 355 19.62 -3.33 0.70
C SER A 355 19.28 -3.45 2.19
N SER A 356 18.07 -3.87 2.51
CA SER A 356 17.63 -4.10 3.90
C SER A 356 18.45 -5.18 4.58
N LEU A 357 18.79 -6.27 3.85
CA LEU A 357 19.67 -7.31 4.36
C LEU A 357 21.07 -6.77 4.67
N LEU A 358 21.67 -5.98 3.77
CA LEU A 358 23.01 -5.42 3.99
C LEU A 358 23.03 -4.46 5.18
N ALA A 359 22.01 -3.61 5.32
CA ALA A 359 21.86 -2.72 6.46
C ALA A 359 21.71 -3.51 7.77
N ALA A 360 20.87 -4.57 7.78
CA ALA A 360 20.71 -5.45 8.94
C ALA A 360 22.04 -6.16 9.30
N LEU A 361 22.76 -6.71 8.33
CA LEU A 361 24.05 -7.35 8.56
C LEU A 361 25.10 -6.38 9.11
N GLN A 362 25.13 -5.15 8.61
CA GLN A 362 26.04 -4.10 9.09
C GLN A 362 25.74 -3.76 10.56
N LYS A 363 24.50 -3.54 10.92
CA LYS A 363 24.09 -3.24 12.29
C LYS A 363 24.34 -4.41 13.23
N LEU A 364 23.98 -5.62 12.84
CA LEU A 364 24.22 -6.82 13.65
C LEU A 364 25.72 -7.07 13.87
N THR A 365 26.55 -6.80 12.87
CA THR A 365 28.02 -6.90 12.99
C THR A 365 28.56 -5.80 13.90
N ALA A 366 28.08 -4.56 13.78
CA ALA A 366 28.46 -3.45 14.65
C ALA A 366 28.09 -3.71 16.12
N LYS A 367 26.93 -4.31 16.37
CA LYS A 367 26.48 -4.75 17.72
C LYS A 367 27.20 -6.03 18.19
N LYS A 368 28.09 -6.61 17.41
CA LYS A 368 28.83 -7.86 17.70
C LYS A 368 27.90 -9.06 17.97
N LEU A 369 26.72 -9.06 17.33
CA LEU A 369 25.76 -10.17 17.44
C LEU A 369 26.04 -11.25 16.38
N VAL A 370 26.56 -10.86 15.21
CA VAL A 370 26.93 -11.79 14.15
C VAL A 370 28.32 -11.47 13.58
N THR A 371 28.90 -12.44 12.91
CA THR A 371 29.99 -12.23 11.97
C THR A 371 29.51 -12.54 10.57
N ALA A 372 29.85 -11.67 9.63
CA ALA A 372 29.57 -11.86 8.21
C ALA A 372 30.86 -11.62 7.41
N ARG A 373 31.35 -12.63 6.72
CA ARG A 373 32.61 -12.57 5.95
C ARG A 373 32.38 -13.10 4.54
N GLU A 374 33.00 -12.47 3.56
CA GLU A 374 32.98 -13.00 2.19
C GLU A 374 33.85 -14.25 2.08
N GLU A 375 33.33 -15.27 1.40
CA GLU A 375 34.06 -16.47 1.07
C GLU A 375 34.97 -16.23 -0.15
N PRO A 376 36.15 -16.89 -0.19
CA PRO A 376 37.04 -16.84 -1.35
C PRO A 376 36.30 -17.31 -2.61
N ARG A 377 36.31 -16.46 -3.67
CA ARG A 377 35.61 -16.70 -4.92
C ARG A 377 36.45 -17.47 -5.90
N LYS A 378 35.96 -18.59 -6.48
CA LYS A 378 36.49 -19.18 -7.70
C LYS A 378 35.92 -18.47 -8.93
N LYS A 379 36.69 -18.41 -10.01
CA LYS A 379 36.28 -17.74 -11.25
C LYS A 379 35.02 -18.40 -11.82
N GLY A 380 33.91 -17.64 -11.90
CA GLY A 380 32.59 -18.11 -12.39
C GLY A 380 31.57 -18.48 -11.30
N GLU A 381 31.94 -18.51 -10.02
CA GLU A 381 31.01 -18.79 -8.93
C GLU A 381 30.33 -17.51 -8.41
N GLU A 382 29.09 -17.65 -7.89
CA GLU A 382 28.38 -16.57 -7.21
C GLU A 382 29.07 -16.20 -5.91
N ARG A 383 29.10 -14.90 -5.56
CA ARG A 383 29.68 -14.44 -4.28
C ARG A 383 28.89 -15.00 -3.11
N GLN A 384 29.56 -15.70 -2.22
CA GLN A 384 29.00 -16.26 -1.00
C GLN A 384 29.49 -15.49 0.22
N ILE A 385 28.65 -15.46 1.25
CA ILE A 385 28.99 -14.96 2.57
C ILE A 385 28.88 -16.09 3.58
N ARG A 386 29.83 -16.12 4.50
CA ARG A 386 29.77 -16.94 5.70
C ARG A 386 29.21 -16.08 6.83
N ILE A 387 28.10 -16.50 7.41
CA ILE A 387 27.45 -15.78 8.50
C ILE A 387 27.28 -16.71 9.70
N ALA A 388 27.59 -16.22 10.90
CA ALA A 388 27.44 -16.95 12.13
C ALA A 388 27.07 -16.02 13.29
N ALA A 389 26.25 -16.51 14.20
CA ALA A 389 25.95 -15.82 15.46
C ALA A 389 27.16 -15.85 16.39
N LEU A 390 27.40 -14.74 17.07
CA LEU A 390 28.43 -14.63 18.12
C LEU A 390 27.82 -14.95 19.51
N PRO A 391 28.62 -15.29 20.50
CA PRO A 391 28.12 -15.56 21.85
C PRO A 391 27.23 -14.46 22.45
N ALA A 392 27.47 -13.20 22.09
CA ALA A 392 26.65 -12.07 22.51
C ALA A 392 25.19 -12.15 21.99
N ALA A 393 24.93 -12.90 20.90
CA ALA A 393 23.58 -13.11 20.38
C ALA A 393 22.77 -14.17 21.16
N ASN A 394 23.38 -14.96 22.04
CA ASN A 394 22.70 -16.08 22.71
C ASN A 394 21.47 -15.65 23.48
N ALA A 395 21.49 -14.50 24.17
CA ALA A 395 20.35 -13.98 24.90
C ALA A 395 19.21 -13.58 23.96
N VAL A 396 19.53 -12.93 22.86
CA VAL A 396 18.58 -12.57 21.81
C VAL A 396 17.95 -13.82 21.20
N LEU A 397 18.77 -14.78 20.80
CA LEU A 397 18.32 -16.05 20.22
C LEU A 397 17.41 -16.85 21.16
N ALA A 398 17.67 -16.81 22.48
CA ALA A 398 16.82 -17.45 23.48
C ALA A 398 15.45 -16.78 23.55
N ASP A 399 15.39 -15.43 23.53
CA ASP A 399 14.13 -14.70 23.54
C ASP A 399 13.36 -14.87 22.21
N LEU A 400 14.06 -14.90 21.06
CA LEU A 400 13.46 -15.19 19.77
C LEU A 400 12.84 -16.59 19.73
N LYS A 401 13.53 -17.60 20.28
CA LYS A 401 13.00 -18.96 20.35
C LYS A 401 11.74 -19.03 21.24
N ARG A 402 11.69 -18.25 22.30
CA ARG A 402 10.48 -18.13 23.14
C ARG A 402 9.35 -17.47 22.36
N ALA A 403 9.62 -16.35 21.70
CA ALA A 403 8.64 -15.66 20.87
C ALA A 403 8.08 -16.56 19.75
N GLU A 404 8.93 -17.39 19.13
CA GLU A 404 8.51 -18.39 18.15
C GLU A 404 7.61 -19.46 18.77
N GLN A 405 7.91 -19.92 19.98
CA GLN A 405 7.07 -20.85 20.69
C GLN A 405 5.70 -20.24 21.04
N ASP A 406 5.68 -19.04 21.60
CA ASP A 406 4.44 -18.31 21.93
C ASP A 406 3.57 -18.08 20.68
N PHE A 407 4.20 -17.76 19.54
CA PHE A 407 3.54 -17.66 18.25
C PHE A 407 2.85 -18.96 17.85
N TYR A 408 3.53 -20.10 17.96
CA TYR A 408 2.93 -21.40 17.64
C TYR A 408 1.82 -21.78 18.63
N GLU A 409 2.00 -21.51 19.92
CA GLU A 409 0.97 -21.77 20.92
C GLU A 409 -0.30 -20.97 20.64
N ALA A 410 -0.17 -19.68 20.32
CA ALA A 410 -1.31 -18.85 19.94
C ALA A 410 -1.99 -19.31 18.64
N ARG A 411 -1.19 -19.70 17.64
CA ARG A 411 -1.70 -20.15 16.35
C ARG A 411 -2.51 -21.45 16.44
N PHE A 412 -2.10 -22.34 17.34
CA PHE A 412 -2.72 -23.65 17.51
C PHE A 412 -3.55 -23.78 18.78
N GLN A 413 -3.93 -22.65 19.38
CA GLN A 413 -4.79 -22.63 20.55
C GLN A 413 -6.11 -23.35 20.24
N GLY A 414 -6.46 -24.34 21.08
CA GLY A 414 -7.68 -25.14 20.94
C GLY A 414 -7.51 -26.43 20.13
N PHE A 415 -6.36 -26.68 19.51
CA PHE A 415 -6.09 -27.94 18.83
C PHE A 415 -5.74 -29.04 19.82
N THR A 416 -6.29 -30.24 19.60
CA THR A 416 -5.87 -31.45 20.28
C THR A 416 -4.53 -31.97 19.75
N LYS A 417 -3.86 -32.87 20.48
CA LYS A 417 -2.60 -33.49 20.05
C LYS A 417 -2.74 -34.26 18.74
N ASP A 418 -3.86 -34.90 18.51
CA ASP A 418 -4.10 -35.70 17.29
C ASP A 418 -4.38 -34.80 16.09
N GLU A 419 -5.09 -33.70 16.28
CA GLU A 419 -5.28 -32.66 15.26
C GLU A 419 -3.97 -31.98 14.86
N LEU A 420 -3.12 -31.65 15.84
CA LEU A 420 -1.78 -31.12 15.57
C LEU A 420 -0.91 -32.08 14.78
N LYS A 421 -0.96 -33.38 15.14
CA LYS A 421 -0.23 -34.42 14.39
C LYS A 421 -0.72 -34.51 12.94
N THR A 422 -2.03 -34.57 12.77
CA THR A 422 -2.66 -34.57 11.44
C THR A 422 -2.30 -33.35 10.61
N TYR A 423 -2.32 -32.16 11.25
CA TYR A 423 -1.89 -30.92 10.63
C TYR A 423 -0.43 -30.99 10.17
N CYS A 424 0.50 -31.45 10.99
CA CYS A 424 1.91 -31.59 10.65
C CYS A 424 2.12 -32.55 9.45
N ASP A 425 1.41 -33.67 9.40
CA ASP A 425 1.50 -34.63 8.31
C ASP A 425 0.98 -34.05 6.97
N LEU A 426 -0.11 -33.27 7.04
CA LEU A 426 -0.67 -32.57 5.89
C LEU A 426 0.27 -31.42 5.43
N GLU A 427 0.82 -30.66 6.37
CA GLU A 427 1.76 -29.56 6.08
C GLU A 427 3.03 -30.08 5.38
N GLU A 428 3.57 -31.22 5.80
CA GLU A 428 4.71 -31.84 5.11
C GLU A 428 4.37 -32.26 3.68
N THR A 429 3.14 -32.68 3.45
CA THR A 429 2.66 -32.98 2.09
C THR A 429 2.55 -31.71 1.24
N VAL A 430 2.02 -30.62 1.81
CA VAL A 430 1.97 -29.30 1.17
C VAL A 430 3.37 -28.81 0.86
N LYS A 431 4.30 -28.84 1.81
CA LYS A 431 5.72 -28.46 1.61
C LYS A 431 6.38 -29.25 0.49
N ARG A 432 6.11 -30.55 0.40
CA ARG A 432 6.60 -31.42 -0.68
C ARG A 432 6.07 -31.00 -2.04
N ASN A 433 4.77 -30.68 -2.11
CA ASN A 433 4.15 -30.23 -3.35
C ASN A 433 4.73 -28.87 -3.81
N ILE A 434 4.91 -27.92 -2.85
CA ILE A 434 5.53 -26.62 -3.13
C ILE A 434 6.96 -26.79 -3.66
N ARG A 435 7.79 -27.62 -3.00
CA ARG A 435 9.15 -27.88 -3.48
C ARG A 435 9.18 -28.44 -4.91
N ARG A 436 8.23 -29.31 -5.26
CA ARG A 436 8.12 -29.88 -6.62
C ARG A 436 7.76 -28.85 -7.68
N VAL A 437 7.03 -27.80 -7.31
CA VAL A 437 6.63 -26.72 -8.25
C VAL A 437 7.73 -25.68 -8.40
N LEU A 438 8.54 -25.46 -7.34
CA LEU A 438 9.61 -24.47 -7.33
C LEU A 438 10.97 -25.00 -7.83
N GLN A 439 11.08 -26.30 -8.09
CA GLN A 439 12.22 -26.93 -8.78
C GLN A 439 12.01 -26.94 -10.30
#